data_be92867609889ec3a1702e2b8fe189aa
#
_entry.id   be92867609889ec3a1702e2b8fe189aa
#
_cell.length_a   1.000
_cell.length_b   1.000
_cell.length_c   1.000
_cell.angle_alpha   90.00
_cell.angle_beta   90.00
_cell.angle_gamma   90.00
#
_symmetry.space_group_name_H-M   'P 1'
#
loop_
_entity.id
_entity.type
_entity.pdbx_description
1 polymer ?
#
loop_
_entity_poly.entity_id
_entity_poly.type
_entity_poly.pdbx_seq_one_letter_code
_entity_poly.pdbx_strand_id
1 'polypeptide(L)'
;MAKIVGTILVFVIAVLETSAAAAGFRAPESLVRNVYAHYGDRSSDLSNGLPHDTATARQFFDPSLRAAWISLKNKPYDFFVQSTTWKLGAISISILRRQFDKTYVAVAFDNNGRAVTLNFIVIHGSDGWVIADVESPHDSLRMFLAQHRN
;
A
#
# COMPACT_ATOMS: atom_id res chain seq x y z
N MET A 1 4.44 69.62 23.02
CA MET A 1 4.57 68.20 23.46
C MET A 1 3.79 67.31 22.49
N ALA A 2 4.51 66.66 21.58
CA ALA A 2 3.89 65.72 20.63
C ALA A 2 3.85 64.32 21.24
N LYS A 3 2.65 63.78 21.42
CA LYS A 3 2.49 62.36 21.81
C LYS A 3 2.51 61.52 20.57
N ILE A 4 3.56 60.77 20.39
CA ILE A 4 3.66 59.73 19.36
C ILE A 4 2.91 58.51 19.89
N VAL A 5 1.74 58.24 19.31
CA VAL A 5 1.01 56.99 19.53
C VAL A 5 1.56 55.97 18.51
N GLY A 6 2.41 55.07 19.02
CA GLY A 6 2.91 53.96 18.24
C GLY A 6 1.81 52.90 18.05
N THR A 7 1.31 52.79 16.84
CA THR A 7 0.42 51.67 16.47
C THR A 7 1.26 50.42 16.25
N ILE A 8 1.18 49.45 17.16
CA ILE A 8 1.79 48.15 17.00
C ILE A 8 0.89 47.34 16.08
N LEU A 9 1.32 47.14 14.84
CA LEU A 9 0.68 46.29 13.86
C LEU A 9 1.10 44.82 14.19
N VAL A 10 0.19 44.08 14.85
CA VAL A 10 0.39 42.65 15.08
C VAL A 10 0.07 41.92 13.79
N PHE A 11 1.11 41.45 13.09
CA PHE A 11 0.95 40.51 12.00
C PHE A 11 0.65 39.12 12.58
N VAL A 12 -0.60 38.71 12.50
CA VAL A 12 -0.98 37.32 12.73
C VAL A 12 -0.62 36.55 11.46
N ILE A 13 0.51 35.85 11.48
CA ILE A 13 0.87 34.89 10.43
C ILE A 13 -0.02 33.66 10.67
N ALA A 14 -1.09 33.52 9.92
CA ALA A 14 -1.85 32.28 9.84
C ALA A 14 -0.96 31.25 9.12
N VAL A 15 -0.35 30.35 9.88
CA VAL A 15 0.31 29.17 9.33
C VAL A 15 -0.81 28.27 8.82
N LEU A 16 -1.08 28.30 7.52
CA LEU A 16 -1.86 27.27 6.88
C LEU A 16 -1.03 25.98 6.91
N GLU A 17 -1.34 25.13 7.87
CA GLU A 17 -0.91 23.73 7.81
C GLU A 17 -1.65 23.08 6.65
N THR A 18 -1.05 23.11 5.46
CA THR A 18 -1.46 22.22 4.39
C THR A 18 -1.03 20.81 4.80
N SER A 19 -1.96 20.05 5.40
CA SER A 19 -1.78 18.62 5.50
C SER A 19 -1.70 18.10 4.06
N ALA A 20 -0.48 17.78 3.62
CA ALA A 20 -0.28 17.07 2.37
C ALA A 20 -1.00 15.74 2.51
N ALA A 21 -2.17 15.60 1.88
CA ALA A 21 -2.78 14.29 1.68
C ALA A 21 -1.73 13.43 0.98
N ALA A 22 -1.43 12.24 1.54
CA ALA A 22 -0.48 11.33 0.94
C ALA A 22 -0.88 11.12 -0.52
N ALA A 23 -0.02 11.55 -1.47
CA ALA A 23 -0.29 11.40 -2.88
C ALA A 23 -0.41 9.92 -3.19
N GLY A 24 -1.55 9.48 -3.72
CA GLY A 24 -1.76 8.12 -4.16
C GLY A 24 -0.84 7.74 -5.32
N PHE A 25 -0.78 6.46 -5.63
CA PHE A 25 0.05 5.95 -6.72
C PHE A 25 -0.51 6.39 -8.08
N ARG A 26 0.36 6.88 -8.95
CA ARG A 26 0.00 7.39 -10.28
C ARG A 26 -0.06 6.31 -11.38
N ALA A 27 0.50 5.14 -11.11
CA ALA A 27 0.53 4.02 -12.04
C ALA A 27 0.31 2.70 -11.31
N PRO A 28 -0.32 1.70 -11.96
CA PRO A 28 -0.52 0.37 -11.37
C PRO A 28 0.78 -0.29 -10.95
N GLU A 29 1.83 -0.19 -11.76
CA GLU A 29 3.15 -0.77 -11.49
C GLU A 29 3.83 -0.11 -10.28
N SER A 30 3.64 1.20 -10.10
CA SER A 30 4.18 1.92 -8.95
C SER A 30 3.55 1.46 -7.65
N LEU A 31 2.24 1.25 -7.64
CA LEU A 31 1.52 0.67 -6.51
C LEU A 31 2.09 -0.69 -6.12
N VAL A 32 2.21 -1.60 -7.07
CA VAL A 32 2.70 -2.96 -6.85
C VAL A 32 4.17 -2.95 -6.41
N ARG A 33 5.00 -2.14 -7.05
CA ARG A 33 6.41 -1.98 -6.66
C ARG A 33 6.57 -1.50 -5.22
N ASN A 34 5.70 -0.59 -4.79
CA ASN A 34 5.72 -0.08 -3.41
C ASN A 34 5.25 -1.10 -2.38
N VAL A 35 4.36 -2.02 -2.73
CA VAL A 35 4.06 -3.18 -1.86
C VAL A 35 5.34 -3.95 -1.57
N TYR A 36 6.08 -4.34 -2.60
CA TYR A 36 7.29 -5.16 -2.44
C TYR A 36 8.50 -4.41 -1.87
N ALA A 37 8.47 -3.09 -1.82
CA ALA A 37 9.47 -2.31 -1.09
C ALA A 37 9.49 -2.64 0.42
N HIS A 38 8.38 -3.14 0.97
CA HIS A 38 8.26 -3.59 2.36
C HIS A 38 8.80 -5.00 2.61
N TYR A 39 9.29 -5.68 1.58
CA TYR A 39 9.81 -7.05 1.64
C TYR A 39 11.29 -7.13 1.20
N GLY A 40 11.98 -6.01 1.22
CA GLY A 40 13.39 -5.92 0.86
C GLY A 40 14.34 -6.47 1.92
N ASP A 41 15.59 -6.03 1.87
CA ASP A 41 16.64 -6.50 2.76
C ASP A 41 16.28 -6.29 4.23
N ARG A 42 16.45 -7.36 5.04
CA ARG A 42 16.16 -7.38 6.49
C ARG A 42 16.98 -6.38 7.33
N SER A 43 17.90 -5.66 6.71
CA SER A 43 18.69 -4.62 7.38
C SER A 43 17.96 -3.27 7.54
N SER A 44 16.78 -3.12 6.95
CA SER A 44 15.96 -1.91 7.06
C SER A 44 14.68 -2.15 7.85
N ASP A 45 14.23 -1.15 8.61
CA ASP A 45 12.95 -1.19 9.33
C ASP A 45 11.73 -1.39 8.40
N LEU A 46 11.92 -1.23 7.08
CA LEU A 46 10.91 -1.43 6.05
C LEU A 46 10.78 -2.89 5.58
N SER A 47 11.57 -3.82 6.14
CA SER A 47 11.62 -5.22 5.67
C SER A 47 10.65 -6.18 6.36
N ASN A 48 9.78 -5.68 7.24
CA ASN A 48 8.87 -6.49 8.06
C ASN A 48 7.54 -6.84 7.39
N GLY A 49 7.43 -6.62 6.09
CA GLY A 49 6.18 -6.78 5.35
C GLY A 49 5.30 -5.53 5.39
N LEU A 50 4.20 -5.59 4.68
CA LEU A 50 3.26 -4.48 4.59
C LEU A 50 2.53 -4.29 5.94
N PRO A 51 2.60 -3.09 6.56
CA PRO A 51 2.00 -2.86 7.88
C PRO A 51 0.48 -3.02 7.87
N HIS A 52 -0.09 -3.51 8.98
CA HIS A 52 -1.53 -3.66 9.19
C HIS A 52 -2.12 -2.47 9.96
N ASP A 53 -1.88 -1.28 9.48
CA ASP A 53 -2.37 -0.04 10.08
C ASP A 53 -3.31 0.75 9.16
N THR A 54 -3.96 1.76 9.70
CA THR A 54 -4.92 2.59 8.97
C THR A 54 -4.26 3.37 7.82
N ALA A 55 -3.06 3.88 8.02
CA ALA A 55 -2.35 4.66 6.99
C ALA A 55 -2.00 3.79 5.79
N THR A 56 -1.45 2.60 6.02
CA THR A 56 -1.15 1.61 4.97
C THR A 56 -2.41 1.15 4.27
N ALA A 57 -3.47 0.84 5.03
CA ALA A 57 -4.74 0.42 4.45
C ALA A 57 -5.32 1.48 3.50
N ARG A 58 -5.26 2.75 3.86
CA ARG A 58 -5.72 3.86 3.02
C ARG A 58 -4.88 4.06 1.76
N GLN A 59 -3.58 3.88 1.88
CA GLN A 59 -2.65 4.11 0.78
C GLN A 59 -2.73 3.02 -0.28
N PHE A 60 -2.87 1.75 0.12
CA PHE A 60 -2.72 0.61 -0.78
C PHE A 60 -4.03 -0.04 -1.20
N PHE A 61 -5.09 0.01 -0.37
CA PHE A 61 -6.27 -0.81 -0.58
C PHE A 61 -7.54 -0.03 -0.91
N ASP A 62 -8.36 -0.63 -1.75
CA ASP A 62 -9.75 -0.24 -1.95
C ASP A 62 -10.50 -0.20 -0.60
N PRO A 63 -11.42 0.77 -0.41
CA PRO A 63 -12.16 0.92 0.86
C PRO A 63 -12.76 -0.38 1.40
N SER A 64 -13.24 -1.28 0.52
CA SER A 64 -13.86 -2.55 0.93
C SER A 64 -12.89 -3.54 1.59
N LEU A 65 -11.57 -3.40 1.39
CA LEU A 65 -10.55 -4.27 1.99
C LEU A 65 -9.92 -3.70 3.27
N ARG A 66 -10.06 -2.42 3.51
CA ARG A 66 -9.30 -1.72 4.56
C ARG A 66 -9.57 -2.26 5.95
N ALA A 67 -10.85 -2.44 6.32
CA ALA A 67 -11.22 -2.95 7.63
C ALA A 67 -10.69 -4.38 7.86
N ALA A 68 -10.80 -5.25 6.87
CA ALA A 68 -10.30 -6.62 6.94
C ALA A 68 -8.77 -6.65 7.05
N TRP A 69 -8.06 -5.78 6.34
CA TRP A 69 -6.61 -5.67 6.42
C TRP A 69 -6.13 -5.25 7.81
N ILE A 70 -6.75 -4.24 8.40
CA ILE A 70 -6.42 -3.73 9.75
C ILE A 70 -6.74 -4.78 10.82
N SER A 71 -7.81 -5.56 10.64
CA SER A 71 -8.29 -6.56 11.60
C SER A 71 -7.50 -7.88 11.58
N LEU A 72 -6.62 -8.06 10.61
CA LEU A 72 -5.85 -9.29 10.46
C LEU A 72 -4.86 -9.45 11.61
N LYS A 73 -5.03 -10.50 12.43
CA LYS A 73 -4.18 -10.73 13.62
C LYS A 73 -3.35 -12.00 13.54
N ASN A 74 -3.94 -13.09 13.10
CA ASN A 74 -3.33 -14.42 13.13
C ASN A 74 -3.16 -14.99 11.73
N LYS A 75 -2.30 -14.33 10.93
CA LYS A 75 -2.00 -14.83 9.59
C LYS A 75 -1.07 -16.05 9.65
N PRO A 76 -1.40 -17.15 8.97
CA PRO A 76 -0.54 -18.34 8.92
C PRO A 76 0.73 -18.10 8.07
N TYR A 77 0.68 -17.16 7.14
CA TYR A 77 1.80 -16.71 6.30
C TYR A 77 1.51 -15.29 5.77
N ASP A 78 2.49 -14.64 5.21
CA ASP A 78 2.29 -13.37 4.53
C ASP A 78 1.82 -13.61 3.09
N PHE A 79 0.66 -13.07 2.74
CA PHE A 79 0.01 -13.33 1.45
C PHE A 79 0.84 -12.83 0.26
N PHE A 80 1.51 -11.69 0.39
CA PHE A 80 2.26 -11.08 -0.72
C PHE A 80 3.55 -11.82 -1.08
N VAL A 81 4.07 -12.64 -0.18
CA VAL A 81 5.27 -13.45 -0.42
C VAL A 81 5.00 -14.95 -0.31
N GLN A 82 3.77 -15.34 0.01
CA GLN A 82 3.30 -16.73 0.11
C GLN A 82 4.16 -17.60 1.05
N SER A 83 4.67 -16.99 2.13
CA SER A 83 5.52 -17.64 3.11
C SER A 83 5.55 -16.87 4.43
N THR A 84 5.99 -17.52 5.49
CA THR A 84 6.29 -16.90 6.80
C THR A 84 7.64 -16.18 6.81
N THR A 85 8.52 -16.56 5.89
CA THR A 85 9.85 -15.97 5.73
C THR A 85 10.06 -15.55 4.29
N TRP A 86 10.94 -14.57 4.05
CA TRP A 86 11.23 -14.13 2.70
C TRP A 86 12.66 -13.66 2.51
N LYS A 87 13.16 -14.00 1.34
CA LYS A 87 14.35 -13.45 0.71
C LYS A 87 14.07 -13.39 -0.78
N LEU A 88 13.63 -12.22 -1.24
CA LEU A 88 13.16 -12.06 -2.60
C LEU A 88 14.33 -11.89 -3.58
N GLY A 89 14.25 -12.61 -4.69
CA GLY A 89 15.03 -12.34 -5.88
C GLY A 89 14.48 -11.13 -6.66
N ALA A 90 14.94 -10.96 -7.89
CA ALA A 90 14.44 -9.90 -8.76
C ALA A 90 12.93 -10.04 -9.01
N ILE A 91 12.21 -8.92 -8.87
CA ILE A 91 10.75 -8.88 -9.05
C ILE A 91 10.42 -8.44 -10.47
N SER A 92 9.64 -9.26 -11.17
CA SER A 92 9.08 -8.94 -12.47
C SER A 92 7.65 -8.44 -12.30
N ILE A 93 7.34 -7.26 -12.83
CA ILE A 93 6.02 -6.63 -12.78
C ILE A 93 5.61 -6.30 -14.20
N SER A 94 4.43 -6.79 -14.63
CA SER A 94 3.89 -6.52 -15.96
C SER A 94 2.38 -6.39 -15.95
N ILE A 95 1.85 -5.49 -16.78
CA ILE A 95 0.41 -5.39 -16.99
C ILE A 95 -0.01 -6.52 -17.93
N LEU A 96 -0.93 -7.37 -17.47
CA LEU A 96 -1.50 -8.45 -18.28
C LEU A 96 -2.61 -7.96 -19.19
N ARG A 97 -3.55 -7.18 -18.63
CA ARG A 97 -4.71 -6.65 -19.34
C ARG A 97 -5.33 -5.50 -18.59
N ARG A 98 -6.11 -4.72 -19.33
CA ARG A 98 -7.02 -3.70 -18.80
C ARG A 98 -8.43 -4.07 -19.22
N GLN A 99 -9.35 -4.06 -18.27
CA GLN A 99 -10.74 -4.42 -18.52
C GLN A 99 -11.65 -3.52 -17.68
N PHE A 100 -12.38 -2.64 -18.34
CA PHE A 100 -13.20 -1.62 -17.70
C PHE A 100 -12.37 -0.74 -16.74
N ASP A 101 -12.76 -0.65 -15.48
CA ASP A 101 -12.07 0.08 -14.41
C ASP A 101 -10.93 -0.70 -13.75
N LYS A 102 -10.71 -1.96 -14.14
CA LYS A 102 -9.71 -2.86 -13.56
C LYS A 102 -8.47 -2.99 -14.45
N THR A 103 -7.31 -3.02 -13.80
CA THR A 103 -6.05 -3.39 -14.43
C THR A 103 -5.49 -4.61 -13.70
N TYR A 104 -5.06 -5.60 -14.46
CA TYR A 104 -4.48 -6.84 -13.95
C TYR A 104 -2.96 -6.78 -14.11
N VAL A 105 -2.26 -6.84 -12.98
CA VAL A 105 -0.80 -6.73 -12.92
C VAL A 105 -0.21 -8.04 -12.43
N ALA A 106 0.58 -8.69 -13.27
CA ALA A 106 1.30 -9.91 -12.91
C ALA A 106 2.58 -9.56 -12.17
N VAL A 107 2.86 -10.32 -11.11
CA VAL A 107 4.09 -10.27 -10.34
C VAL A 107 4.69 -11.66 -10.29
N ALA A 108 5.98 -11.76 -10.56
CA ALA A 108 6.73 -13.01 -10.44
C ALA A 108 8.08 -12.73 -9.78
N PHE A 109 8.46 -13.58 -8.85
CA PHE A 109 9.75 -13.54 -8.16
C PHE A 109 10.08 -14.88 -7.54
N ASP A 110 11.34 -15.07 -7.16
CA ASP A 110 11.75 -16.17 -6.29
C ASP A 110 11.75 -15.70 -4.83
N ASN A 111 11.17 -16.53 -3.96
CA ASN A 111 11.27 -16.36 -2.53
C ASN A 111 12.00 -17.56 -1.93
N ASN A 112 13.22 -17.36 -1.45
CA ASN A 112 14.09 -18.44 -0.94
C ASN A 112 14.26 -19.60 -1.95
N GLY A 113 14.40 -19.27 -3.25
CA GLY A 113 14.54 -20.26 -4.32
C GLY A 113 13.23 -20.89 -4.81
N ARG A 114 12.09 -20.50 -4.25
CA ARG A 114 10.76 -20.95 -4.65
C ARG A 114 10.08 -19.89 -5.52
N ALA A 115 9.61 -20.29 -6.69
CA ALA A 115 8.89 -19.39 -7.59
C ALA A 115 7.53 -19.00 -7.03
N VAL A 116 7.24 -17.69 -7.00
CA VAL A 116 5.96 -17.11 -6.59
C VAL A 116 5.41 -16.27 -7.72
N THR A 117 4.12 -16.46 -8.03
CA THR A 117 3.38 -15.67 -9.00
C THR A 117 2.07 -15.20 -8.39
N LEU A 118 1.80 -13.90 -8.48
CA LEU A 118 0.56 -13.28 -8.03
C LEU A 118 0.00 -12.38 -9.12
N ASN A 119 -1.32 -12.26 -9.17
CA ASN A 119 -2.03 -11.33 -10.04
C ASN A 119 -2.75 -10.28 -9.19
N PHE A 120 -2.30 -9.03 -9.27
CA PHE A 120 -2.94 -7.91 -8.62
C PHE A 120 -4.09 -7.40 -9.49
N ILE A 121 -5.25 -7.22 -8.88
CA ILE A 121 -6.39 -6.53 -9.48
C ILE A 121 -6.42 -5.14 -8.87
N VAL A 122 -6.11 -4.13 -9.67
CA VAL A 122 -6.02 -2.75 -9.22
C VAL A 122 -7.04 -1.88 -9.93
N ILE A 123 -7.55 -0.89 -9.21
CA ILE A 123 -8.53 0.07 -9.71
C ILE A 123 -8.04 1.49 -9.46
N HIS A 124 -8.51 2.43 -10.26
CA HIS A 124 -8.24 3.85 -10.04
C HIS A 124 -9.27 4.41 -9.06
N GLY A 125 -8.82 4.74 -7.85
CA GLY A 125 -9.62 5.42 -6.84
C GLY A 125 -9.52 6.95 -6.95
N SER A 126 -10.17 7.66 -6.02
CA SER A 126 -10.18 9.13 -5.97
C SER A 126 -8.78 9.75 -5.82
N ASP A 127 -7.88 9.06 -5.10
CA ASP A 127 -6.55 9.56 -4.76
C ASP A 127 -5.42 8.87 -5.55
N GLY A 128 -5.74 7.93 -6.42
CA GLY A 128 -4.80 7.16 -7.21
C GLY A 128 -5.16 5.68 -7.31
N TRP A 129 -4.22 4.87 -7.77
CA TRP A 129 -4.42 3.43 -7.92
C TRP A 129 -4.40 2.73 -6.56
N VAL A 130 -5.33 1.79 -6.38
CA VAL A 130 -5.46 0.97 -5.16
C VAL A 130 -5.71 -0.50 -5.50
N ILE A 131 -5.38 -1.39 -4.57
CA ILE A 131 -5.58 -2.83 -4.70
C ILE A 131 -7.04 -3.16 -4.40
N ALA A 132 -7.75 -3.76 -5.35
CA ALA A 132 -9.08 -4.30 -5.19
C ALA A 132 -9.04 -5.77 -4.74
N ASP A 133 -8.10 -6.55 -5.24
CA ASP A 133 -7.83 -7.93 -4.82
C ASP A 133 -6.43 -8.36 -5.29
N VAL A 134 -5.97 -9.49 -4.78
CA VAL A 134 -4.76 -10.17 -5.26
C VAL A 134 -5.07 -11.65 -5.36
N GLU A 135 -4.76 -12.25 -6.48
CA GLU A 135 -4.97 -13.68 -6.72
C GLU A 135 -3.65 -14.43 -6.65
N SER A 136 -3.62 -15.49 -5.86
CA SER A 136 -2.61 -16.54 -5.91
C SER A 136 -3.14 -17.74 -6.69
N PRO A 137 -2.32 -18.78 -7.00
CA PRO A 137 -2.80 -19.95 -7.71
C PRO A 137 -3.96 -20.68 -7.00
N HIS A 138 -4.10 -20.55 -5.69
CA HIS A 138 -5.05 -21.33 -4.89
C HIS A 138 -6.04 -20.47 -4.08
N ASP A 139 -5.82 -19.17 -3.96
CA ASP A 139 -6.59 -18.30 -3.08
C ASP A 139 -6.62 -16.86 -3.58
N SER A 140 -7.40 -16.01 -2.94
CA SER A 140 -7.35 -14.57 -3.14
C SER A 140 -7.13 -13.84 -1.81
N LEU A 141 -6.61 -12.62 -1.88
CA LEU A 141 -6.43 -11.79 -0.68
C LEU A 141 -7.75 -11.59 0.07
N ARG A 142 -8.86 -11.37 -0.65
CA ARG A 142 -10.19 -11.23 -0.05
C ARG A 142 -10.60 -12.47 0.75
N MET A 143 -10.42 -13.65 0.19
CA MET A 143 -10.73 -14.91 0.89
C MET A 143 -9.80 -15.13 2.07
N PHE A 144 -8.52 -14.89 1.89
CA PHE A 144 -7.51 -14.99 2.95
C PHE A 144 -7.85 -14.09 4.15
N LEU A 145 -8.19 -12.83 3.89
CA LEU A 145 -8.59 -11.87 4.93
C LEU A 145 -9.90 -12.28 5.61
N ALA A 146 -10.86 -12.80 4.85
CA ALA A 146 -12.13 -13.28 5.41
C ALA A 146 -11.96 -14.48 6.34
N GLN A 147 -11.03 -15.39 6.03
CA GLN A 147 -10.75 -16.59 6.81
C GLN A 147 -9.95 -16.31 8.10
N HIS A 148 -9.18 -15.22 8.15
CA HIS A 148 -8.22 -14.94 9.23
C HIS A 148 -8.55 -13.67 10.04
N ARG A 149 -9.72 -13.10 9.86
CA ARG A 149 -10.17 -12.04 10.74
C ARG A 149 -10.83 -12.61 12.01
N ASN A 150 -10.54 -11.98 13.13
CA ASN A 150 -11.20 -12.25 14.42
C ASN A 150 -12.37 -11.31 14.64
#